data_de0a8dfcc1bfe490ca51e3a27db42d8c
#
_entry.id   de0a8dfcc1bfe490ca51e3a27db42d8c
#
_cell.length_a   1.000
_cell.length_b   1.000
_cell.length_c   1.000
_cell.angle_alpha   90.00
_cell.angle_beta   90.00
_cell.angle_gamma   90.00
#
_symmetry.space_group_name_H-M   'P 1'
#
loop_
_entity.id
_entity.type
_entity.pdbx_description
1 polymer ?
#
loop_
_entity_poly.entity_id
_entity_poly.type
_entity_poly.pdbx_seq_one_letter_code
_entity_poly.pdbx_strand_id
1 'polypeptide(L)'
;MSATLVIERTRFSQTGNFAKISALLNQHENDLSAFLNGDPKGKKIPSFLAAMAAQMALEQTTTLTELDNLRKNIDLIMETIAMQQSFATASRVTETFPLVELVEESLRIDGSTLDRDGFELVRDYQIRPTVTVERHKVMQILINLVRNAKHACEESGRLNQRMTVRIAADQHDVHIAIIDNGVGIAPENLTQIFAHGFTTRKDGHGFGLHSAALAATEIGGSLEAQSEGTDLGATFILKLPFKPNALTA
;
A
#
# COMPACT_ATOMS: atom_id res chain seq x y z
N MET A 1 0.30 -13.94 16.84
CA MET A 1 -0.59 -15.12 16.64
C MET A 1 -0.75 -15.45 15.15
N SER A 2 -1.00 -14.49 14.25
CA SER A 2 -1.23 -14.75 12.82
C SER A 2 -0.07 -15.41 12.06
N ALA A 3 1.18 -14.97 12.24
CA ALA A 3 2.33 -15.54 11.52
C ALA A 3 2.56 -17.03 11.87
N THR A 4 2.45 -17.40 13.13
CA THR A 4 2.56 -18.79 13.59
C THR A 4 1.48 -19.67 12.97
N LEU A 5 0.28 -19.17 12.87
CA LEU A 5 -0.88 -19.86 12.30
C LEU A 5 -0.71 -20.10 10.79
N VAL A 6 -0.16 -19.13 10.06
CA VAL A 6 0.17 -19.27 8.62
C VAL A 6 1.25 -20.33 8.42
N ILE A 7 2.32 -20.31 9.23
CA ILE A 7 3.42 -21.28 9.16
C ILE A 7 2.90 -22.69 9.45
N GLU A 8 2.11 -22.89 10.48
CA GLU A 8 1.54 -24.20 10.83
C GLU A 8 0.65 -24.73 9.70
N ARG A 9 -0.26 -23.90 9.16
CA ARG A 9 -1.15 -24.31 8.06
C ARG A 9 -0.37 -24.68 6.81
N THR A 10 0.68 -23.91 6.46
CA THR A 10 1.53 -24.23 5.29
C THR A 10 2.27 -25.55 5.49
N ARG A 11 2.72 -25.85 6.72
CA ARG A 11 3.36 -27.12 7.06
C ARG A 11 2.44 -28.32 6.96
N PHE A 12 1.17 -28.17 7.34
CA PHE A 12 0.19 -29.25 7.34
C PHE A 12 -0.69 -29.25 6.08
N SER A 13 -0.31 -28.46 5.06
CA SER A 13 -1.04 -28.46 3.80
C SER A 13 -1.10 -29.83 3.15
N GLN A 14 -2.25 -30.15 2.57
CA GLN A 14 -2.55 -31.45 1.92
C GLN A 14 -1.80 -31.64 0.58
N THR A 15 -0.89 -30.72 0.21
CA THR A 15 -0.12 -30.80 -1.04
C THR A 15 0.65 -32.10 -1.23
N GLY A 16 1.14 -32.71 -0.13
CA GLY A 16 1.81 -34.01 -0.17
C GLY A 16 0.93 -35.16 -0.65
N ASN A 17 -0.40 -35.04 -0.56
CA ASN A 17 -1.32 -36.05 -1.02
C ASN A 17 -1.47 -36.06 -2.55
N PHE A 18 -1.23 -34.93 -3.23
CA PHE A 18 -1.19 -34.90 -4.69
C PHE A 18 -0.09 -35.79 -5.26
N ALA A 19 1.10 -35.77 -4.66
CA ALA A 19 2.20 -36.63 -5.08
C ALA A 19 1.84 -38.11 -4.97
N LYS A 20 1.11 -38.51 -3.91
CA LYS A 20 0.65 -39.92 -3.74
C LYS A 20 -0.37 -40.30 -4.79
N ILE A 21 -1.33 -39.44 -5.11
CA ILE A 21 -2.34 -39.70 -6.14
C ILE A 21 -1.67 -39.79 -7.52
N SER A 22 -0.79 -38.81 -7.83
CA SER A 22 -0.04 -38.82 -9.09
C SER A 22 0.78 -40.10 -9.27
N ALA A 23 1.47 -40.54 -8.21
CA ALA A 23 2.22 -41.81 -8.24
C ALA A 23 1.28 -43.01 -8.46
N LEU A 24 0.11 -43.03 -7.84
CA LEU A 24 -0.88 -44.09 -7.99
C LEU A 24 -1.46 -44.12 -9.41
N LEU A 25 -1.77 -42.99 -10.00
CA LEU A 25 -2.26 -42.90 -11.39
C LEU A 25 -1.19 -43.33 -12.40
N ASN A 26 0.09 -42.91 -12.18
CA ASN A 26 1.21 -43.31 -13.03
C ASN A 26 1.46 -44.83 -12.99
N GLN A 27 1.25 -45.50 -11.84
CA GLN A 27 1.35 -46.97 -11.76
C GLN A 27 0.33 -47.68 -12.63
N HIS A 28 -0.78 -47.03 -12.95
CA HIS A 28 -1.87 -47.55 -13.77
C HIS A 28 -1.98 -46.85 -15.13
N GLU A 29 -0.89 -46.29 -15.65
CA GLU A 29 -0.88 -45.52 -16.92
C GLU A 29 -1.47 -46.34 -18.09
N ASN A 30 -1.16 -47.64 -18.14
CA ASN A 30 -1.58 -48.53 -19.23
C ASN A 30 -2.99 -49.11 -19.08
N ASP A 31 -3.56 -49.09 -17.89
CA ASP A 31 -4.89 -49.65 -17.55
C ASP A 31 -5.80 -48.68 -16.80
N LEU A 32 -5.54 -47.37 -16.95
CA LEU A 32 -6.18 -46.29 -16.16
C LEU A 32 -7.71 -46.38 -16.16
N SER A 33 -8.34 -46.65 -17.28
CA SER A 33 -9.80 -46.81 -17.40
C SER A 33 -10.34 -47.98 -16.59
N ALA A 34 -9.66 -49.12 -16.64
CA ALA A 34 -10.03 -50.30 -15.86
C ALA A 34 -9.83 -50.04 -14.35
N PHE A 35 -8.74 -49.38 -13.98
CA PHE A 35 -8.43 -49.01 -12.61
C PHE A 35 -9.50 -48.06 -12.04
N LEU A 36 -9.81 -46.95 -12.72
CA LEU A 36 -10.78 -45.96 -12.24
C LEU A 36 -12.20 -46.51 -12.16
N ASN A 37 -12.61 -47.42 -13.00
CA ASN A 37 -13.96 -47.98 -13.05
C ASN A 37 -14.12 -49.33 -12.32
N GLY A 38 -13.04 -50.08 -12.17
CA GLY A 38 -13.06 -51.44 -11.59
C GLY A 38 -12.54 -51.52 -10.17
N ASP A 39 -11.41 -50.87 -9.90
CA ASP A 39 -10.71 -50.99 -8.62
C ASP A 39 -11.39 -50.15 -7.49
N PRO A 40 -11.55 -50.67 -6.26
CA PRO A 40 -12.13 -49.93 -5.15
C PRO A 40 -11.39 -48.66 -4.77
N LYS A 41 -10.05 -48.58 -5.00
CA LYS A 41 -9.26 -47.36 -4.73
C LYS A 41 -9.42 -46.39 -5.92
N GLY A 42 -9.38 -46.89 -7.14
CA GLY A 42 -9.55 -46.08 -8.36
C GLY A 42 -10.86 -45.29 -8.36
N LYS A 43 -11.97 -45.98 -8.01
CA LYS A 43 -13.32 -45.38 -7.91
C LYS A 43 -13.42 -44.21 -6.92
N LYS A 44 -12.53 -44.14 -5.90
CA LYS A 44 -12.53 -43.08 -4.89
C LYS A 44 -11.68 -41.87 -5.30
N ILE A 45 -10.83 -41.97 -6.29
CA ILE A 45 -9.90 -40.91 -6.73
C ILE A 45 -10.66 -39.62 -7.09
N PRO A 46 -11.72 -39.64 -7.94
CA PRO A 46 -12.42 -38.41 -8.30
C PRO A 46 -13.03 -37.66 -7.10
N SER A 47 -13.70 -38.39 -6.20
CA SER A 47 -14.28 -37.79 -5.00
C SER A 47 -13.22 -37.27 -4.03
N PHE A 48 -12.09 -37.96 -3.91
CA PHE A 48 -10.96 -37.53 -3.09
C PHE A 48 -10.29 -36.28 -3.65
N LEU A 49 -10.08 -36.20 -4.98
CA LEU A 49 -9.55 -35.00 -5.63
C LEU A 49 -10.49 -33.80 -5.45
N ALA A 50 -11.80 -34.00 -5.59
CA ALA A 50 -12.79 -32.95 -5.35
C ALA A 50 -12.73 -32.42 -3.91
N ALA A 51 -12.65 -33.34 -2.93
CA ALA A 51 -12.51 -32.96 -1.52
C ALA A 51 -11.20 -32.21 -1.23
N MET A 52 -10.09 -32.68 -1.80
CA MET A 52 -8.79 -31.98 -1.70
C MET A 52 -8.85 -30.58 -2.29
N ALA A 53 -9.43 -30.42 -3.48
CA ALA A 53 -9.53 -29.12 -4.15
C ALA A 53 -10.35 -28.13 -3.27
N ALA A 54 -11.47 -28.59 -2.71
CA ALA A 54 -12.28 -27.77 -1.80
C ALA A 54 -11.51 -27.39 -0.52
N GLN A 55 -10.76 -28.34 0.06
CA GLN A 55 -9.95 -28.08 1.26
C GLN A 55 -8.82 -27.09 0.96
N MET A 56 -8.11 -27.22 -0.16
CA MET A 56 -7.05 -26.30 -0.54
C MET A 56 -7.57 -24.89 -0.82
N ALA A 57 -8.74 -24.75 -1.45
CA ALA A 57 -9.37 -23.45 -1.65
C ALA A 57 -9.69 -22.78 -0.30
N LEU A 58 -10.18 -23.53 0.66
CA LEU A 58 -10.43 -23.02 2.03
C LEU A 58 -9.14 -22.63 2.74
N GLU A 59 -8.10 -23.46 2.66
CA GLU A 59 -6.78 -23.17 3.24
C GLU A 59 -6.17 -21.90 2.64
N GLN A 60 -6.24 -21.74 1.31
CA GLN A 60 -5.76 -20.54 0.61
C GLN A 60 -6.51 -19.29 1.07
N THR A 61 -7.84 -19.32 1.07
CA THR A 61 -8.67 -18.18 1.50
C THR A 61 -8.34 -17.77 2.93
N THR A 62 -8.25 -18.75 3.84
CA THR A 62 -7.93 -18.47 5.25
C THR A 62 -6.52 -17.92 5.42
N THR A 63 -5.54 -18.46 4.69
CA THR A 63 -4.15 -17.99 4.72
C THR A 63 -4.05 -16.54 4.23
N LEU A 64 -4.74 -16.20 3.14
CA LEU A 64 -4.78 -14.83 2.61
C LEU A 64 -5.43 -13.86 3.62
N THR A 65 -6.50 -14.27 4.30
CA THR A 65 -7.15 -13.47 5.35
C THR A 65 -6.20 -13.21 6.52
N GLU A 66 -5.46 -14.22 6.98
CA GLU A 66 -4.51 -14.04 8.09
C GLU A 66 -3.31 -13.16 7.69
N LEU A 67 -2.83 -13.27 6.46
CA LEU A 67 -1.77 -12.39 5.95
C LEU A 67 -2.24 -10.94 5.84
N ASP A 68 -3.49 -10.70 5.42
CA ASP A 68 -4.07 -9.37 5.39
C ASP A 68 -4.21 -8.77 6.80
N ASN A 69 -4.67 -9.56 7.76
CA ASN A 69 -4.72 -9.16 9.16
C ASN A 69 -3.33 -8.83 9.74
N LEU A 70 -2.32 -9.62 9.39
CA LEU A 70 -0.94 -9.36 9.80
C LEU A 70 -0.44 -8.04 9.22
N ARG A 71 -0.69 -7.78 7.94
CA ARG A 71 -0.36 -6.52 7.27
C ARG A 71 -1.00 -5.34 7.98
N LYS A 72 -2.32 -5.42 8.27
CA LYS A 72 -3.05 -4.37 9.00
C LYS A 72 -2.44 -4.09 10.39
N ASN A 73 -2.06 -5.13 11.12
CA ASN A 73 -1.42 -4.97 12.43
C ASN A 73 -0.03 -4.30 12.34
N ILE A 74 0.75 -4.64 11.32
CA ILE A 74 2.04 -3.99 11.06
C ILE A 74 1.83 -2.51 10.73
N ASP A 75 0.88 -2.18 9.88
CA ASP A 75 0.55 -0.80 9.54
C ASP A 75 0.15 0.00 10.79
N LEU A 76 -0.67 -0.57 11.68
CA LEU A 76 -1.04 0.05 12.95
C LEU A 76 0.17 0.29 13.87
N ILE A 77 1.09 -0.69 13.96
CA ILE A 77 2.32 -0.54 14.74
C ILE A 77 3.19 0.58 14.16
N MET A 78 3.36 0.62 12.85
CA MET A 78 4.14 1.67 12.18
C MET A 78 3.53 3.06 12.41
N GLU A 79 2.21 3.19 12.33
CA GLU A 79 1.50 4.43 12.63
C GLU A 79 1.69 4.84 14.10
N THR A 80 1.63 3.89 15.04
CA THR A 80 1.83 4.14 16.47
C THR A 80 3.26 4.58 16.77
N ILE A 81 4.26 3.94 16.15
CA ILE A 81 5.67 4.32 16.26
C ILE A 81 5.89 5.73 15.71
N ALA A 82 5.32 6.05 14.55
CA ALA A 82 5.39 7.36 13.94
C ALA A 82 4.83 8.44 14.88
N MET A 83 3.68 8.16 15.50
CA MET A 83 3.08 9.04 16.51
C MET A 83 3.97 9.22 17.75
N GLN A 84 4.54 8.14 18.28
CA GLN A 84 5.45 8.21 19.43
C GLN A 84 6.75 8.96 19.11
N GLN A 85 7.29 8.81 17.90
CA GLN A 85 8.49 9.52 17.47
C GLN A 85 8.24 11.04 17.31
N SER A 86 7.04 11.46 16.94
CA SER A 86 6.69 12.89 16.92
C SER A 86 6.65 13.51 18.32
N PHE A 87 6.37 12.72 19.36
CA PHE A 87 6.42 13.17 20.77
C PHE A 87 7.82 13.07 21.40
N ALA A 88 8.70 12.19 20.88
CA ALA A 88 10.06 12.08 21.35
C ALA A 88 10.95 13.13 20.67
N THR A 89 10.98 14.33 21.25
CA THR A 89 11.78 15.49 20.83
C THR A 89 13.31 15.21 20.95
N ALA A 90 13.82 14.21 20.26
CA ALA A 90 15.23 13.94 20.22
C ALA A 90 15.77 14.30 18.84
N SER A 91 16.55 15.41 18.82
CA SER A 91 17.44 15.82 17.71
C SER A 91 16.71 16.18 16.40
N ARG A 92 16.33 17.44 16.26
CA ARG A 92 15.95 18.05 14.97
C ARG A 92 17.18 18.12 14.07
N VAL A 93 17.60 16.99 13.52
CA VAL A 93 18.67 16.96 12.55
C VAL A 93 18.05 17.30 11.18
N THR A 94 18.25 18.53 10.74
CA THR A 94 17.93 18.92 9.37
C THR A 94 19.07 18.52 8.45
N GLU A 95 18.72 17.95 7.30
CA GLU A 95 19.65 17.56 6.26
C GLU A 95 19.35 18.34 4.98
N THR A 96 20.39 18.57 4.19
CA THR A 96 20.25 19.20 2.87
C THR A 96 20.33 18.12 1.81
N PHE A 97 19.27 17.96 1.01
CA PHE A 97 19.20 16.91 0.00
C PHE A 97 18.35 17.33 -1.22
N PRO A 98 18.59 16.70 -2.39
CA PRO A 98 17.74 16.88 -3.56
C PRO A 98 16.35 16.30 -3.31
N LEU A 99 15.30 17.12 -3.39
CA LEU A 99 13.93 16.71 -3.07
C LEU A 99 13.41 15.59 -3.98
N VAL A 100 13.79 15.62 -5.27
CA VAL A 100 13.39 14.60 -6.25
C VAL A 100 13.86 13.21 -5.83
N GLU A 101 15.07 13.08 -5.28
CA GLU A 101 15.60 11.78 -4.83
C GLU A 101 14.74 11.19 -3.71
N LEU A 102 14.32 12.04 -2.77
CA LEU A 102 13.46 11.61 -1.66
C LEU A 102 12.07 11.19 -2.15
N VAL A 103 11.49 11.93 -3.10
CA VAL A 103 10.22 11.58 -3.73
C VAL A 103 10.32 10.24 -4.46
N GLU A 104 11.38 10.03 -5.27
CA GLU A 104 11.58 8.75 -5.95
C GLU A 104 11.82 7.59 -4.98
N GLU A 105 12.48 7.84 -3.85
CA GLU A 105 12.66 6.84 -2.79
C GLU A 105 11.32 6.46 -2.14
N SER A 106 10.47 7.43 -1.83
CA SER A 106 9.14 7.18 -1.27
C SER A 106 8.25 6.39 -2.24
N LEU A 107 8.33 6.68 -3.53
CA LEU A 107 7.61 5.95 -4.57
C LEU A 107 8.10 4.50 -4.70
N ARG A 108 9.39 4.21 -4.49
CA ARG A 108 9.93 2.83 -4.52
C ARG A 108 9.51 1.99 -3.32
N ILE A 109 9.40 2.58 -2.14
CA ILE A 109 9.04 1.86 -0.90
C ILE A 109 7.63 1.26 -1.02
N ASP A 110 6.68 2.02 -1.57
CA ASP A 110 5.29 1.55 -1.77
C ASP A 110 5.02 1.07 -3.21
N GLY A 111 6.01 1.24 -4.09
CA GLY A 111 5.92 1.18 -5.55
C GLY A 111 6.04 -0.20 -6.18
N SER A 112 6.32 -1.28 -5.45
CA SER A 112 6.36 -2.65 -6.02
C SER A 112 5.02 -3.09 -6.65
N THR A 113 3.97 -2.32 -6.46
CA THR A 113 2.62 -2.53 -6.98
C THR A 113 2.14 -1.42 -7.94
N LEU A 114 2.93 -0.34 -8.14
CA LEU A 114 2.60 0.74 -9.09
C LEU A 114 2.94 0.37 -10.55
N ASP A 115 3.77 -0.65 -10.78
CA ASP A 115 4.10 -1.19 -12.10
C ASP A 115 3.12 -2.28 -12.58
N ARG A 116 1.88 -2.27 -12.08
CA ARG A 116 0.85 -3.22 -12.54
C ARG A 116 0.16 -2.69 -13.80
N ASP A 117 -0.25 -3.60 -14.66
CA ASP A 117 -1.09 -3.29 -15.82
C ASP A 117 -2.32 -2.48 -15.36
N GLY A 118 -2.51 -1.28 -15.93
CA GLY A 118 -3.63 -0.40 -15.67
C GLY A 118 -3.38 0.72 -14.64
N PHE A 119 -2.18 0.82 -14.02
CA PHE A 119 -1.81 1.93 -13.16
C PHE A 119 -0.74 2.82 -13.82
N GLU A 120 -1.06 4.10 -14.04
CA GLU A 120 -0.16 5.09 -14.63
C GLU A 120 0.43 6.01 -13.55
N LEU A 121 1.75 6.00 -13.38
CA LEU A 121 2.48 6.92 -12.52
C LEU A 121 3.13 8.03 -13.34
N VAL A 122 2.59 9.25 -13.25
CA VAL A 122 3.09 10.43 -13.96
C VAL A 122 4.02 11.24 -13.05
N ARG A 123 5.21 11.58 -13.53
CA ARG A 123 6.19 12.43 -12.85
C ARG A 123 6.23 13.79 -13.51
N ASP A 124 5.74 14.82 -12.82
CA ASP A 124 5.69 16.21 -13.30
C ASP A 124 6.61 17.09 -12.43
N TYR A 125 7.91 16.93 -12.59
CA TYR A 125 8.91 17.69 -11.84
C TYR A 125 9.28 18.97 -12.59
N GLN A 126 8.54 20.05 -12.32
CA GLN A 126 8.76 21.38 -12.94
C GLN A 126 10.07 22.02 -12.46
N ILE A 127 10.49 21.66 -11.25
CA ILE A 127 11.77 22.07 -10.66
C ILE A 127 12.43 20.89 -9.96
N ARG A 128 13.74 21.02 -9.68
CA ARG A 128 14.53 20.02 -8.94
C ARG A 128 15.26 20.68 -7.79
N PRO A 129 14.54 21.12 -6.74
CA PRO A 129 15.11 21.87 -5.64
C PRO A 129 15.91 21.01 -4.69
N THR A 130 16.87 21.63 -4.01
CA THR A 130 17.48 21.12 -2.80
C THR A 130 16.81 21.77 -1.61
N VAL A 131 16.40 20.99 -0.63
CA VAL A 131 15.71 21.45 0.59
C VAL A 131 16.52 21.10 1.83
N THR A 132 16.35 21.89 2.90
CA THR A 132 17.00 21.65 4.19
C THR A 132 15.92 21.47 5.24
N VAL A 133 15.56 20.22 5.53
CA VAL A 133 14.48 19.83 6.45
C VAL A 133 14.79 18.48 7.10
N GLU A 134 13.96 18.06 8.06
CA GLU A 134 14.04 16.72 8.64
C GLU A 134 13.62 15.67 7.60
N ARG A 135 14.62 15.05 6.93
CA ARG A 135 14.41 14.10 5.81
C ARG A 135 13.42 12.99 6.13
N HIS A 136 13.52 12.37 7.32
CA HIS A 136 12.65 11.25 7.72
C HIS A 136 11.19 11.65 7.85
N LYS A 137 10.88 12.88 8.31
CA LYS A 137 9.50 13.38 8.40
C LYS A 137 8.89 13.58 7.02
N VAL A 138 9.64 14.19 6.11
CA VAL A 138 9.17 14.35 4.72
C VAL A 138 8.94 12.99 4.07
N MET A 139 9.85 12.03 4.25
CA MET A 139 9.69 10.66 3.76
C MET A 139 8.40 10.01 4.29
N GLN A 140 8.14 10.12 5.60
CA GLN A 140 6.95 9.57 6.25
C GLN A 140 5.67 10.19 5.69
N ILE A 141 5.63 11.52 5.50
CA ILE A 141 4.50 12.22 4.88
C ILE A 141 4.27 11.67 3.46
N LEU A 142 5.31 11.63 2.64
CA LEU A 142 5.21 11.18 1.25
C LEU A 142 4.71 9.74 1.12
N ILE A 143 5.26 8.80 1.90
CA ILE A 143 4.79 7.39 1.91
C ILE A 143 3.31 7.33 2.25
N ASN A 144 2.85 8.12 3.22
CA ASN A 144 1.44 8.15 3.60
C ASN A 144 0.55 8.67 2.48
N LEU A 145 0.95 9.79 1.83
CA LEU A 145 0.19 10.36 0.73
C LEU A 145 0.14 9.44 -0.50
N VAL A 146 1.28 8.83 -0.86
CA VAL A 146 1.36 7.86 -1.96
C VAL A 146 0.47 6.65 -1.69
N ARG A 147 0.52 6.10 -0.48
CA ARG A 147 -0.35 4.99 -0.06
C ARG A 147 -1.83 5.36 -0.13
N ASN A 148 -2.20 6.56 0.32
CA ASN A 148 -3.58 7.03 0.25
C ASN A 148 -4.08 7.17 -1.18
N ALA A 149 -3.30 7.79 -2.06
CA ALA A 149 -3.63 7.96 -3.47
C ALA A 149 -3.80 6.61 -4.19
N LYS A 150 -2.87 5.67 -3.95
CA LYS A 150 -2.95 4.31 -4.48
C LYS A 150 -4.24 3.61 -4.07
N HIS A 151 -4.55 3.61 -2.78
CA HIS A 151 -5.79 2.99 -2.28
C HIS A 151 -7.04 3.65 -2.85
N ALA A 152 -7.06 5.00 -2.99
CA ALA A 152 -8.18 5.70 -3.60
C ALA A 152 -8.39 5.28 -5.06
N CYS A 153 -7.29 5.07 -5.81
CA CYS A 153 -7.34 4.54 -7.17
C CYS A 153 -7.86 3.09 -7.20
N GLU A 154 -7.35 2.22 -6.33
CA GLU A 154 -7.78 0.81 -6.24
C GLU A 154 -9.28 0.71 -5.89
N GLU A 155 -9.76 1.50 -4.93
CA GLU A 155 -11.15 1.52 -4.48
C GLU A 155 -12.12 2.06 -5.54
N SER A 156 -11.64 2.92 -6.46
CA SER A 156 -12.45 3.46 -7.55
C SER A 156 -12.88 2.40 -8.57
N GLY A 157 -12.17 1.26 -8.65
CA GLY A 157 -12.42 0.21 -9.63
C GLY A 157 -12.16 0.61 -11.08
N ARG A 158 -11.55 1.77 -11.33
CA ARG A 158 -11.24 2.25 -12.68
C ARG A 158 -10.17 1.41 -13.35
N LEU A 159 -10.30 1.18 -14.65
CA LEU A 159 -9.28 0.48 -15.44
C LEU A 159 -8.04 1.35 -15.73
N ASN A 160 -8.20 2.66 -15.76
CA ASN A 160 -7.15 3.65 -16.04
C ASN A 160 -6.78 4.40 -14.74
N GLN A 161 -6.27 3.70 -13.76
CA GLN A 161 -5.80 4.29 -12.51
C GLN A 161 -4.59 5.17 -12.78
N ARG A 162 -4.58 6.38 -12.23
CA ARG A 162 -3.49 7.35 -12.42
C ARG A 162 -3.15 8.08 -11.14
N MET A 163 -1.85 8.17 -10.88
CA MET A 163 -1.28 9.04 -9.87
C MET A 163 -0.26 9.98 -10.54
N THR A 164 -0.37 11.27 -10.27
CA THR A 164 0.62 12.26 -10.71
C THR A 164 1.34 12.81 -9.49
N VAL A 165 2.67 12.79 -9.53
CA VAL A 165 3.52 13.44 -8.53
C VAL A 165 4.13 14.67 -9.16
N ARG A 166 3.73 15.84 -8.66
CA ARG A 166 4.19 17.14 -9.15
C ARG A 166 5.07 17.81 -8.12
N ILE A 167 6.21 18.37 -8.58
CA ILE A 167 7.05 19.25 -7.78
C ILE A 167 7.09 20.60 -8.45
N ALA A 168 6.63 21.62 -7.75
CA ALA A 168 6.63 23.02 -8.18
C ALA A 168 7.10 23.92 -7.02
N ALA A 169 7.38 25.19 -7.27
CA ALA A 169 7.64 26.17 -6.22
C ALA A 169 7.01 27.51 -6.56
N ASP A 170 6.74 28.25 -5.52
CA ASP A 170 6.49 29.69 -5.60
C ASP A 170 7.66 30.47 -4.97
N GLN A 171 7.43 31.72 -4.56
CA GLN A 171 8.47 32.57 -3.98
C GLN A 171 8.93 32.16 -2.57
N HIS A 172 8.13 31.36 -1.84
CA HIS A 172 8.32 31.06 -0.43
C HIS A 172 8.43 29.55 -0.16
N ASP A 173 7.69 28.75 -0.93
CA ASP A 173 7.52 27.32 -0.65
C ASP A 173 7.79 26.45 -1.88
N VAL A 174 8.30 25.25 -1.64
CA VAL A 174 8.24 24.16 -2.61
C VAL A 174 7.01 23.31 -2.33
N HIS A 175 6.29 22.95 -3.38
CA HIS A 175 5.04 22.21 -3.33
C HIS A 175 5.25 20.81 -3.91
N ILE A 176 4.90 19.79 -3.16
CA ILE A 176 4.84 18.42 -3.62
C ILE A 176 3.37 18.03 -3.64
N ALA A 177 2.80 17.88 -4.84
CA ALA A 177 1.41 17.48 -5.01
C ALA A 177 1.32 16.02 -5.44
N ILE A 178 0.57 15.23 -4.67
CA ILE A 178 0.15 13.87 -5.03
C ILE A 178 -1.30 13.97 -5.51
N ILE A 179 -1.51 13.71 -6.80
CA ILE A 179 -2.79 13.86 -7.49
C ILE A 179 -3.24 12.48 -7.94
N ASP A 180 -4.42 12.06 -7.54
CA ASP A 180 -5.00 10.79 -7.94
C ASP A 180 -6.32 10.99 -8.71
N ASN A 181 -6.72 10.00 -9.48
CA ASN A 181 -8.03 9.92 -10.12
C ASN A 181 -8.94 8.88 -9.44
N GLY A 182 -8.75 8.67 -8.14
CA GLY A 182 -9.46 7.70 -7.33
C GLY A 182 -10.89 8.10 -6.96
N VAL A 183 -11.38 7.56 -5.84
CA VAL A 183 -12.75 7.78 -5.33
C VAL A 183 -13.06 9.22 -4.90
N GLY A 184 -12.04 10.09 -4.82
CA GLY A 184 -12.22 11.47 -4.38
C GLY A 184 -12.60 11.62 -2.92
N ILE A 185 -12.94 12.86 -2.52
CA ILE A 185 -13.29 13.21 -1.14
C ILE A 185 -14.61 13.99 -1.17
N ALA A 186 -15.61 13.49 -0.43
CA ALA A 186 -16.87 14.19 -0.27
C ALA A 186 -16.65 15.57 0.39
N PRO A 187 -17.32 16.65 -0.04
CA PRO A 187 -17.08 18.00 0.46
C PRO A 187 -17.17 18.12 2.00
N GLU A 188 -18.11 17.40 2.61
CA GLU A 188 -18.30 17.35 4.06
C GLU A 188 -17.11 16.73 4.81
N ASN A 189 -16.31 15.92 4.15
CA ASN A 189 -15.16 15.24 4.73
C ASN A 189 -13.86 16.06 4.61
N LEU A 190 -13.75 16.99 3.65
CA LEU A 190 -12.53 17.76 3.40
C LEU A 190 -11.98 18.48 4.64
N THR A 191 -12.87 18.94 5.52
CA THR A 191 -12.48 19.60 6.79
C THR A 191 -12.09 18.62 7.88
N GLN A 192 -12.46 17.34 7.75
CA GLN A 192 -12.29 16.33 8.80
C GLN A 192 -11.19 15.33 8.50
N ILE A 193 -10.71 15.21 7.24
CA ILE A 193 -9.74 14.20 6.83
C ILE A 193 -8.41 14.25 7.59
N PHE A 194 -8.08 15.41 8.19
CA PHE A 194 -6.89 15.59 9.02
C PHE A 194 -7.20 15.44 10.53
N ALA A 195 -8.45 15.20 10.91
CA ALA A 195 -8.81 14.96 12.30
C ALA A 195 -8.30 13.58 12.76
N HIS A 196 -7.88 13.50 14.02
CA HIS A 196 -7.40 12.26 14.62
C HIS A 196 -8.48 11.18 14.59
N GLY A 197 -8.15 10.00 14.04
CA GLY A 197 -9.05 8.85 13.96
C GLY A 197 -10.13 8.95 12.88
N PHE A 198 -10.12 9.99 12.04
CA PHE A 198 -11.07 10.10 10.93
C PHE A 198 -10.68 9.19 9.77
N THR A 199 -11.62 8.35 9.34
CA THR A 199 -11.46 7.49 8.17
C THR A 199 -12.81 7.18 7.54
N THR A 200 -12.87 7.12 6.23
CA THR A 200 -14.01 6.64 5.45
C THR A 200 -13.84 5.16 5.06
N ARG A 201 -12.67 4.59 5.29
CA ARG A 201 -12.35 3.19 4.96
C ARG A 201 -12.78 2.26 6.08
N LYS A 202 -13.35 1.11 5.72
CA LYS A 202 -13.77 0.07 6.69
C LYS A 202 -12.61 -0.47 7.53
N ASP A 203 -11.41 -0.55 6.93
CA ASP A 203 -10.21 -1.09 7.56
C ASP A 203 -9.16 -0.01 7.88
N GLY A 204 -9.51 1.26 7.75
CA GLY A 204 -8.63 2.39 8.05
C GLY A 204 -8.68 2.79 9.52
N HIS A 205 -7.54 3.17 10.10
CA HIS A 205 -7.44 3.62 11.49
C HIS A 205 -7.55 5.15 11.64
N GLY A 206 -7.48 5.89 10.53
CA GLY A 206 -7.63 7.35 10.51
C GLY A 206 -6.48 8.15 11.11
N PHE A 207 -5.30 7.55 11.28
CA PHE A 207 -4.14 8.23 11.86
C PHE A 207 -3.19 8.80 10.81
N GLY A 208 -3.18 8.26 9.61
CA GLY A 208 -2.18 8.57 8.60
C GLY A 208 -2.14 10.04 8.18
N LEU A 209 -3.26 10.61 7.74
CA LEU A 209 -3.34 12.01 7.32
C LEU A 209 -3.17 12.98 8.51
N HIS A 210 -3.68 12.61 9.69
CA HIS A 210 -3.46 13.39 10.91
C HIS A 210 -1.97 13.49 11.24
N SER A 211 -1.26 12.36 11.29
CA SER A 211 0.18 12.31 11.57
C SER A 211 0.99 13.04 10.50
N ALA A 212 0.60 12.93 9.22
CA ALA A 212 1.25 13.65 8.13
C ALA A 212 1.09 15.17 8.25
N ALA A 213 -0.11 15.66 8.61
CA ALA A 213 -0.36 17.09 8.82
C ALA A 213 0.43 17.63 10.02
N LEU A 214 0.49 16.86 11.11
CA LEU A 214 1.29 17.22 12.29
C LEU A 214 2.78 17.30 11.95
N ALA A 215 3.31 16.26 11.28
CA ALA A 215 4.71 16.24 10.85
C ALA A 215 5.04 17.38 9.89
N ALA A 216 4.14 17.73 8.95
CA ALA A 216 4.31 18.88 8.07
C ALA A 216 4.43 20.20 8.85
N THR A 217 3.57 20.39 9.87
CA THR A 217 3.62 21.58 10.74
C THR A 217 4.93 21.62 11.55
N GLU A 218 5.39 20.49 12.07
CA GLU A 218 6.62 20.41 12.87
C GLU A 218 7.90 20.77 12.08
N ILE A 219 7.91 20.53 10.78
CA ILE A 219 9.02 20.92 9.89
C ILE A 219 8.85 22.33 9.30
N GLY A 220 7.86 23.08 9.79
CA GLY A 220 7.59 24.46 9.35
C GLY A 220 6.84 24.56 8.02
N GLY A 221 6.27 23.46 7.54
CA GLY A 221 5.45 23.39 6.33
C GLY A 221 3.96 23.27 6.62
N SER A 222 3.18 22.89 5.60
CA SER A 222 1.75 22.59 5.74
C SER A 222 1.32 21.47 4.78
N LEU A 223 0.20 20.81 5.12
CA LEU A 223 -0.43 19.81 4.27
C LEU A 223 -1.87 20.23 3.97
N GLU A 224 -2.20 20.30 2.68
CA GLU A 224 -3.51 20.68 2.18
C GLU A 224 -4.12 19.53 1.36
N ALA A 225 -5.45 19.51 1.26
CA ALA A 225 -6.16 18.59 0.40
C ALA A 225 -7.23 19.33 -0.42
N GLN A 226 -7.39 18.90 -1.66
CA GLN A 226 -8.37 19.41 -2.60
C GLN A 226 -9.05 18.23 -3.29
N SER A 227 -10.34 18.31 -3.48
CA SER A 227 -11.13 17.37 -4.29
C SER A 227 -12.39 18.07 -4.78
N GLU A 228 -12.77 17.77 -6.01
CA GLU A 228 -14.02 18.32 -6.60
C GLU A 228 -15.24 17.48 -6.19
N GLY A 229 -15.04 16.40 -5.44
CA GLY A 229 -16.10 15.55 -4.94
C GLY A 229 -15.82 14.05 -5.14
N THR A 230 -16.83 13.25 -4.84
CA THR A 230 -16.78 11.80 -4.99
C THR A 230 -16.53 11.41 -6.44
N ASP A 231 -15.68 10.42 -6.67
CA ASP A 231 -15.24 9.91 -7.99
C ASP A 231 -14.49 10.92 -8.88
N LEU A 232 -14.07 12.05 -8.34
CA LEU A 232 -13.32 13.07 -9.09
C LEU A 232 -11.84 13.11 -8.72
N GLY A 233 -11.37 12.16 -7.90
CA GLY A 233 -10.00 12.10 -7.42
C GLY A 233 -9.72 13.14 -6.34
N ALA A 234 -8.48 13.17 -5.88
CA ALA A 234 -8.02 14.10 -4.87
C ALA A 234 -6.60 14.60 -5.18
N THR A 235 -6.26 15.74 -4.59
CA THR A 235 -4.92 16.32 -4.63
C THR A 235 -4.49 16.63 -3.21
N PHE A 236 -3.39 16.03 -2.77
CA PHE A 236 -2.73 16.37 -1.51
C PHE A 236 -1.47 17.16 -1.79
N ILE A 237 -1.32 18.32 -1.14
CA ILE A 237 -0.23 19.26 -1.39
C ILE A 237 0.57 19.43 -0.10
N LEU A 238 1.80 18.91 -0.07
CA LEU A 238 2.78 19.21 0.96
C LEU A 238 3.54 20.46 0.56
N LYS A 239 3.48 21.50 1.39
CA LYS A 239 4.26 22.73 1.25
C LYS A 239 5.43 22.71 2.23
N LEU A 240 6.63 22.96 1.75
CA LEU A 240 7.84 23.03 2.56
C LEU A 240 8.49 24.39 2.38
N PRO A 241 8.99 25.03 3.45
CA PRO A 241 9.72 26.29 3.36
C PRO A 241 10.90 26.14 2.39
N PHE A 242 10.95 26.99 1.41
CA PHE A 242 11.98 27.00 0.37
C PHE A 242 12.60 28.37 0.25
N LYS A 243 13.92 28.45 0.43
CA LYS A 243 14.67 29.63 0.03
C LYS A 243 15.30 29.31 -1.31
N PRO A 244 14.80 29.88 -2.42
CA PRO A 244 15.48 29.72 -3.68
C PRO A 244 16.92 30.19 -3.50
N ASN A 245 17.90 29.30 -3.67
CA ASN A 245 19.27 29.73 -3.78
C ASN A 245 19.29 30.76 -4.91
N ALA A 246 19.79 31.95 -4.62
CA ALA A 246 20.10 32.94 -5.67
C ALA A 246 20.94 32.18 -6.70
N LEU A 247 20.32 31.87 -7.84
CA LEU A 247 21.00 31.27 -8.97
C LEU A 247 22.20 32.17 -9.26
N THR A 248 23.39 31.66 -9.01
CA THR A 248 24.61 32.27 -9.56
C THR A 248 24.37 32.46 -11.06
N ALA A 249 24.22 33.74 -11.42
CA ALA A 249 24.16 34.20 -12.79
C ALA A 249 25.42 33.82 -13.56
#